data_efb23b3200b9ea81811c71c47434917b
#
_entry.id   efb23b3200b9ea81811c71c47434917b
#
_cell.length_a   1.000
_cell.length_b   1.000
_cell.length_c   1.000
_cell.angle_alpha   90.00
_cell.angle_beta   90.00
_cell.angle_gamma   90.00
#
_symmetry.space_group_name_H-M   'P 1'
#
loop_
_entity.id
_entity.type
_entity.pdbx_description
1 polymer ?
#
loop_
_entity_poly.entity_id
_entity_poly.type
_entity_poly.pdbx_seq_one_letter_code
_entity_poly.pdbx_strand_id
1 'polypeptide(L)'
;MRFFRTDLQGLCDSMTFVQRDSMMYMNYHPVVWNENKQIFGNIIEVHMNDSTADWARLPDFAFTAEWIDEEFYSQLSGKEMVAKFDKGELRHLDVSGNVMAIFLPQESDSTYNKIANVECSFLEADFKNQTVDRMLFRPESSGTVTPLYLARKNLFYLPAFRWFEPLKPTSPEDVFNVSYEMLELMKEPPFGSRQGRTETLNPRTSAPASAPKAAEPATSEPEAAPATEAPAAPEAPEAPATPEAADASQATAPDKE
;
A
#
# COMPACT_ATOMS: atom_id res chain seq x y z
N MET A 1 12.01 17.61 -15.76
CA MET A 1 13.13 18.03 -14.91
C MET A 1 13.55 16.86 -14.02
N ARG A 2 14.84 16.69 -13.76
CA ARG A 2 15.35 15.60 -12.93
C ARG A 2 16.36 16.14 -11.92
N PHE A 3 16.48 15.50 -10.78
CA PHE A 3 17.56 15.77 -9.84
C PHE A 3 18.13 14.45 -9.27
N PHE A 4 19.37 14.53 -8.86
CA PHE A 4 20.09 13.41 -8.27
C PHE A 4 20.84 13.87 -7.01
N ARG A 5 20.63 13.12 -5.93
CA ARG A 5 21.43 13.08 -4.72
C ARG A 5 21.60 11.61 -4.35
N THR A 6 22.64 11.22 -3.68
CA THR A 6 22.95 9.81 -3.40
C THR A 6 21.78 9.07 -2.72
N ASP A 7 21.09 9.73 -1.81
CA ASP A 7 19.99 9.21 -1.01
C ASP A 7 18.59 9.60 -1.55
N LEU A 8 18.51 10.53 -2.49
CA LEU A 8 17.25 11.07 -2.99
C LEU A 8 17.35 11.42 -4.47
N GLN A 9 16.49 10.86 -5.28
CA GLN A 9 16.38 11.15 -6.70
C GLN A 9 14.97 11.60 -7.02
N GLY A 10 14.79 12.35 -8.09
CA GLY A 10 13.45 12.77 -8.48
C GLY A 10 13.34 13.15 -9.94
N LEU A 11 12.11 13.08 -10.42
CA LEU A 11 11.67 13.42 -11.75
C LEU A 11 10.34 14.18 -11.68
N CYS A 12 10.20 15.24 -12.45
CA CYS A 12 8.92 15.93 -12.69
C CYS A 12 9.01 16.71 -14.00
N ASP A 13 7.89 17.15 -14.55
CA ASP A 13 7.89 18.01 -15.74
C ASP A 13 8.36 19.42 -15.39
N SER A 14 7.93 19.94 -14.25
CA SER A 14 8.24 21.30 -13.81
C SER A 14 8.57 21.33 -12.32
N MET A 15 9.62 22.05 -11.96
CA MET A 15 10.02 22.31 -10.57
C MET A 15 10.16 23.80 -10.35
N THR A 16 9.58 24.29 -9.27
CA THR A 16 9.65 25.70 -8.86
C THR A 16 10.08 25.78 -7.41
N PHE A 17 11.08 26.60 -7.11
CA PHE A 17 11.48 26.92 -5.75
C PHE A 17 11.15 28.36 -5.43
N VAL A 18 10.33 28.58 -4.42
CA VAL A 18 9.95 29.90 -3.91
C VAL A 18 10.79 30.19 -2.68
N GLN A 19 11.89 30.90 -2.87
CA GLN A 19 12.87 31.17 -1.80
C GLN A 19 12.28 31.91 -0.60
N ARG A 20 11.35 32.84 -0.84
CA ARG A 20 10.70 33.61 0.23
C ARG A 20 9.99 32.70 1.26
N ASP A 21 9.36 31.67 0.78
CA ASP A 21 8.51 30.79 1.60
C ASP A 21 9.19 29.43 1.85
N SER A 22 10.43 29.27 1.39
CA SER A 22 11.19 28.02 1.44
C SER A 22 10.45 26.81 0.87
N MET A 23 9.60 27.05 -0.13
CA MET A 23 8.74 26.06 -0.74
C MET A 23 9.28 25.57 -2.08
N MET A 24 9.35 24.28 -2.25
CA MET A 24 9.61 23.60 -3.52
C MET A 24 8.33 22.93 -4.01
N TYR A 25 7.97 23.18 -5.25
CA TYR A 25 6.82 22.57 -5.93
C TYR A 25 7.32 21.73 -7.09
N MET A 26 6.97 20.46 -7.10
CA MET A 26 7.17 19.54 -8.21
C MET A 26 5.82 19.28 -8.86
N ASN A 27 5.64 19.70 -10.10
CA ASN A 27 4.36 19.66 -10.81
C ASN A 27 4.42 18.67 -11.97
N TYR A 28 3.26 18.15 -12.32
CA TYR A 28 3.03 17.23 -13.45
C TYR A 28 3.84 15.97 -13.35
N HIS A 29 3.19 14.95 -12.78
CA HIS A 29 3.72 13.59 -12.63
C HIS A 29 5.05 13.51 -11.88
N PRO A 30 5.19 14.16 -10.71
CA PRO A 30 6.39 14.03 -9.92
C PRO A 30 6.55 12.61 -9.40
N VAL A 31 7.79 12.11 -9.47
CA VAL A 31 8.22 10.86 -8.86
C VAL A 31 9.49 11.13 -8.07
N VAL A 32 9.52 10.69 -6.83
CA VAL A 32 10.69 10.80 -5.94
C VAL A 32 11.06 9.42 -5.44
N TRP A 33 12.33 9.12 -5.45
CA TRP A 33 12.89 7.87 -4.93
C TRP A 33 13.80 8.14 -3.74
N ASN A 34 13.64 7.34 -2.71
CA ASN A 34 14.54 7.28 -1.57
C ASN A 34 14.85 5.81 -1.30
N GLU A 35 16.08 5.39 -1.58
CA GLU A 35 16.50 3.99 -1.52
C GLU A 35 15.58 3.05 -2.33
N ASN A 36 14.85 2.14 -1.66
CA ASN A 36 13.89 1.20 -2.23
C ASN A 36 12.44 1.72 -2.23
N LYS A 37 12.24 2.99 -1.87
CA LYS A 37 10.94 3.63 -1.80
C LYS A 37 10.73 4.57 -2.97
N GLN A 38 9.50 4.61 -3.44
CA GLN A 38 9.05 5.49 -4.50
C GLN A 38 7.79 6.22 -4.04
N ILE A 39 7.75 7.53 -4.28
CA ILE A 39 6.63 8.41 -3.94
C ILE A 39 6.23 9.15 -5.20
N PHE A 40 4.96 9.14 -5.54
CA PHE A 40 4.45 9.89 -6.69
C PHE A 40 3.02 10.40 -6.47
N GLY A 41 2.65 11.41 -7.23
CA GLY A 41 1.35 12.04 -7.13
C GLY A 41 1.09 13.01 -8.27
N ASN A 42 0.09 13.86 -8.13
CA ASN A 42 -0.18 14.93 -9.08
C ASN A 42 0.78 16.11 -8.89
N ILE A 43 1.02 16.45 -7.64
CA ILE A 43 1.93 17.53 -7.19
C ILE A 43 2.64 17.02 -5.93
N ILE A 44 3.89 17.41 -5.76
CA ILE A 44 4.62 17.26 -4.50
C ILE A 44 5.06 18.66 -4.06
N GLU A 45 4.60 19.09 -2.91
CA GLU A 45 4.97 20.33 -2.23
C GLU A 45 5.93 19.96 -1.10
N VAL A 46 7.07 20.64 -1.02
CA VAL A 46 8.06 20.41 0.04
C VAL A 46 8.45 21.73 0.67
N HIS A 47 8.27 21.84 1.96
CA HIS A 47 8.83 22.95 2.76
C HIS A 47 10.23 22.56 3.23
N MET A 48 11.18 23.42 2.96
CA MET A 48 12.57 23.22 3.31
C MET A 48 12.93 24.06 4.53
N ASN A 49 13.65 23.47 5.46
CA ASN A 49 14.27 24.18 6.57
C ASN A 49 15.79 24.09 6.39
N ASP A 50 16.45 25.21 6.13
CA ASP A 50 17.87 25.32 5.82
C ASP A 50 18.36 24.32 4.75
N SER A 51 18.60 23.07 5.11
CA SER A 51 19.16 22.05 4.23
C SER A 51 18.33 20.76 4.14
N THR A 52 17.25 20.65 4.91
CA THR A 52 16.42 19.45 4.99
C THR A 52 14.95 19.76 4.78
N ALA A 53 14.16 18.78 4.37
CA ALA A 53 12.73 18.90 4.37
C ALA A 53 12.19 18.96 5.81
N ASP A 54 11.27 19.86 6.05
CA ASP A 54 10.49 20.00 7.28
C ASP A 54 9.17 19.23 7.15
N TRP A 55 8.49 19.46 6.05
CA TRP A 55 7.31 18.68 5.68
C TRP A 55 7.17 18.56 4.16
N ALA A 56 6.49 17.51 3.73
CA ALA A 56 6.09 17.32 2.35
C ALA A 56 4.59 17.01 2.28
N ARG A 57 3.92 17.53 1.26
CA ARG A 57 2.50 17.33 1.03
C ARG A 57 2.26 16.92 -0.42
N LEU A 58 1.40 15.92 -0.60
CA LEU A 58 0.92 15.47 -1.90
C LEU A 58 -0.60 15.67 -1.93
N PRO A 59 -1.10 16.76 -2.51
CA PRO A 59 -2.54 17.00 -2.61
C PRO A 59 -3.17 16.23 -3.78
N ASP A 60 -4.48 16.00 -3.69
CA ASP A 60 -5.37 15.40 -4.70
C ASP A 60 -5.15 13.92 -5.02
N PHE A 61 -3.92 13.47 -5.11
CA PHE A 61 -3.56 12.07 -5.29
C PHE A 61 -2.14 11.82 -4.78
N ALA A 62 -1.99 10.86 -3.91
CA ALA A 62 -0.73 10.45 -3.34
C ALA A 62 -0.57 8.94 -3.37
N PHE A 63 0.60 8.48 -3.76
CA PHE A 63 0.97 7.07 -3.77
C PHE A 63 2.40 6.88 -3.31
N THR A 64 2.62 5.91 -2.43
CA THR A 64 3.96 5.44 -2.08
C THR A 64 4.04 3.93 -2.26
N ALA A 65 5.17 3.47 -2.76
CA ALA A 65 5.50 2.06 -2.88
C ALA A 65 6.91 1.82 -2.37
N GLU A 66 7.09 0.76 -1.61
CA GLU A 66 8.37 0.29 -1.12
C GLU A 66 8.59 -1.13 -1.62
N TRP A 67 9.68 -1.35 -2.34
CA TRP A 67 10.09 -2.68 -2.75
C TRP A 67 10.59 -3.47 -1.55
N ILE A 68 10.01 -4.63 -1.30
CA ILE A 68 10.36 -5.49 -0.17
C ILE A 68 11.25 -6.63 -0.64
N ASP A 69 10.76 -7.45 -1.56
CA ASP A 69 11.46 -8.61 -2.09
C ASP A 69 10.76 -9.09 -3.36
N GLU A 70 11.53 -9.58 -4.36
CA GLU A 70 11.02 -10.15 -5.63
C GLU A 70 9.90 -9.30 -6.27
N GLU A 71 8.65 -9.78 -6.22
CA GLU A 71 7.45 -9.12 -6.76
C GLU A 71 6.63 -8.40 -5.68
N PHE A 72 7.12 -8.32 -4.44
CA PHE A 72 6.37 -7.81 -3.31
C PHE A 72 6.70 -6.34 -3.00
N TYR A 73 5.65 -5.55 -2.85
CA TYR A 73 5.72 -4.13 -2.53
C TYR A 73 4.76 -3.78 -1.41
N SER A 74 5.25 -3.07 -0.40
CA SER A 74 4.36 -2.32 0.49
C SER A 74 3.86 -1.09 -0.24
N GLN A 75 2.57 -0.83 -0.19
CA GLN A 75 1.93 0.23 -0.97
C GLN A 75 0.95 1.00 -0.09
N LEU A 76 0.88 2.30 -0.32
CA LEU A 76 -0.06 3.16 0.38
C LEU A 76 -0.53 4.25 -0.59
N SER A 77 -1.84 4.43 -0.68
CA SER A 77 -2.44 5.48 -1.49
C SER A 77 -3.54 6.21 -0.74
N GLY A 78 -3.75 7.45 -1.12
CA GLY A 78 -4.81 8.29 -0.60
C GLY A 78 -5.05 9.52 -1.48
N LYS A 79 -6.05 10.30 -1.12
CA LYS A 79 -6.30 11.57 -1.79
C LYS A 79 -5.25 12.61 -1.41
N GLU A 80 -4.87 12.65 -0.16
CA GLU A 80 -3.87 13.58 0.36
C GLU A 80 -2.92 12.84 1.30
N MET A 81 -1.64 13.19 1.23
CA MET A 81 -0.60 12.68 2.10
C MET A 81 0.24 13.84 2.62
N VAL A 82 0.50 13.86 3.91
CA VAL A 82 1.37 14.86 4.57
C VAL A 82 2.40 14.12 5.40
N ALA A 83 3.66 14.32 5.05
CA ALA A 83 4.81 13.75 5.75
C ALA A 83 5.54 14.86 6.53
N LYS A 84 5.87 14.63 7.79
CA LYS A 84 6.63 15.55 8.65
C LYS A 84 7.97 14.93 8.99
N PHE A 85 9.02 15.73 8.86
CA PHE A 85 10.38 15.30 9.07
C PHE A 85 11.00 16.03 10.28
N ASP A 86 11.94 15.38 10.93
CA ASP A 86 12.84 16.00 11.90
C ASP A 86 14.26 15.61 11.53
N LYS A 87 15.11 16.63 11.25
CA LYS A 87 16.51 16.44 10.80
C LYS A 87 16.67 15.52 9.59
N GLY A 88 15.68 15.56 8.68
CA GLY A 88 15.67 14.74 7.46
C GLY A 88 15.13 13.32 7.64
N GLU A 89 14.74 12.92 8.85
CA GLU A 89 14.09 11.63 9.11
C GLU A 89 12.58 11.80 9.17
N LEU A 90 11.84 10.92 8.51
CA LEU A 90 10.39 10.86 8.60
C LEU A 90 9.95 10.53 10.03
N ARG A 91 9.10 11.37 10.61
CA ARG A 91 8.57 11.21 11.97
C ARG A 91 7.08 10.92 12.00
N HIS A 92 6.35 11.54 11.09
CA HIS A 92 4.90 11.44 11.09
C HIS A 92 4.36 11.47 9.66
N LEU A 93 3.37 10.63 9.40
CA LEU A 93 2.70 10.54 8.11
C LEU A 93 1.20 10.52 8.32
N ASP A 94 0.51 11.49 7.74
CA ASP A 94 -0.93 11.57 7.66
C ASP A 94 -1.38 11.26 6.23
N VAL A 95 -2.31 10.34 6.07
CA VAL A 95 -2.92 10.03 4.77
C VAL A 95 -4.43 10.09 4.90
N SER A 96 -5.08 10.79 4.00
CA SER A 96 -6.53 11.01 4.05
C SER A 96 -7.20 10.81 2.69
N GLY A 97 -8.47 10.40 2.76
CA GLY A 97 -9.39 10.26 1.62
C GLY A 97 -9.16 8.97 0.82
N ASN A 98 -10.04 8.00 1.01
CA ASN A 98 -10.01 6.70 0.35
C ASN A 98 -8.63 6.02 0.48
N VAL A 99 -8.15 5.93 1.69
CA VAL A 99 -6.84 5.34 1.98
C VAL A 99 -6.89 3.85 1.73
N MET A 100 -5.99 3.38 0.90
CA MET A 100 -5.75 1.96 0.64
C MET A 100 -4.29 1.64 0.94
N ALA A 101 -4.07 0.56 1.67
CA ALA A 101 -2.73 0.10 2.01
C ALA A 101 -2.57 -1.39 1.76
N ILE A 102 -1.43 -1.77 1.23
CA ILE A 102 -0.94 -3.14 1.17
C ILE A 102 0.39 -3.18 1.89
N PHE A 103 0.53 -4.06 2.85
CA PHE A 103 1.80 -4.29 3.51
C PHE A 103 2.00 -5.77 3.84
N LEU A 104 3.25 -6.15 3.94
CA LEU A 104 3.65 -7.49 4.32
C LEU A 104 4.13 -7.47 5.76
N PRO A 105 3.33 -8.00 6.72
CA PRO A 105 3.78 -8.11 8.09
C PRO A 105 4.98 -9.05 8.17
N GLN A 106 6.07 -8.57 8.75
CA GLN A 106 7.25 -9.37 9.00
C GLN A 106 7.02 -10.25 10.23
N GLU A 107 7.31 -11.53 10.12
CA GLU A 107 7.28 -12.45 11.25
C GLU A 107 8.54 -12.32 12.13
N SER A 108 8.53 -12.95 13.28
CA SER A 108 9.65 -12.89 14.23
C SER A 108 10.97 -13.48 13.70
N ASP A 109 10.89 -14.33 12.68
CA ASP A 109 12.02 -14.91 11.97
C ASP A 109 12.46 -14.12 10.74
N SER A 110 11.96 -12.89 10.61
CA SER A 110 12.21 -11.98 9.48
C SER A 110 11.67 -12.44 8.12
N THR A 111 10.80 -13.45 8.09
CA THR A 111 10.13 -13.90 6.87
C THR A 111 8.83 -13.15 6.61
N TYR A 112 8.41 -13.11 5.34
CA TYR A 112 7.13 -12.58 4.91
C TYR A 112 6.26 -13.74 4.42
N ASN A 113 5.18 -14.06 5.14
CA ASN A 113 4.29 -15.16 4.79
C ASN A 113 2.83 -14.74 4.64
N LYS A 114 2.52 -13.46 4.86
CA LYS A 114 1.19 -12.89 4.79
C LYS A 114 1.21 -11.56 4.07
N ILE A 115 0.09 -11.24 3.44
CA ILE A 115 -0.20 -9.91 2.89
C ILE A 115 -1.43 -9.35 3.59
N ALA A 116 -1.34 -8.11 4.01
CA ALA A 116 -2.43 -7.36 4.62
C ALA A 116 -2.91 -6.28 3.66
N ASN A 117 -4.20 -6.28 3.36
CA ASN A 117 -4.89 -5.25 2.59
C ASN A 117 -5.79 -4.49 3.54
N VAL A 118 -5.66 -3.18 3.61
CA VAL A 118 -6.42 -2.31 4.49
C VAL A 118 -7.02 -1.16 3.70
N GLU A 119 -8.28 -0.85 4.00
CA GLU A 119 -9.00 0.31 3.49
C GLU A 119 -9.54 1.11 4.66
N CYS A 120 -9.40 2.44 4.62
CA CYS A 120 -9.92 3.35 5.64
C CYS A 120 -10.09 4.77 5.07
N SER A 121 -10.68 5.65 5.85
CA SER A 121 -10.80 7.05 5.45
C SER A 121 -9.58 7.88 5.81
N PHE A 122 -8.85 7.49 6.85
CA PHE A 122 -7.70 8.21 7.37
C PHE A 122 -6.68 7.24 8.00
N LEU A 123 -5.41 7.45 7.70
CA LEU A 123 -4.28 6.72 8.28
C LEU A 123 -3.30 7.72 8.88
N GLU A 124 -2.87 7.45 10.09
CA GLU A 124 -1.83 8.17 10.80
C GLU A 124 -0.72 7.18 11.18
N ALA A 125 0.53 7.48 10.85
CA ALA A 125 1.67 6.65 11.18
C ALA A 125 2.78 7.48 11.81
N ASP A 126 3.30 7.00 12.93
CA ASP A 126 4.48 7.55 13.60
C ASP A 126 5.68 6.66 13.33
N PHE A 127 6.82 7.30 13.07
CA PHE A 127 8.07 6.64 12.74
C PHE A 127 9.14 6.93 13.79
N LYS A 128 9.96 5.92 14.06
CA LYS A 128 11.11 6.01 14.94
C LYS A 128 12.26 5.20 14.37
N ASN A 129 13.41 5.84 14.19
CA ASN A 129 14.57 5.20 13.55
C ASN A 129 14.22 4.56 12.19
N GLN A 130 13.47 5.28 11.35
CA GLN A 130 13.01 4.87 10.01
C GLN A 130 12.06 3.64 9.99
N THR A 131 11.65 3.16 11.16
CA THR A 131 10.69 2.06 11.30
C THR A 131 9.35 2.59 11.77
N VAL A 132 8.26 1.96 11.39
CA VAL A 132 6.92 2.29 11.88
C VAL A 132 6.84 1.92 13.36
N ASP A 133 6.63 2.91 14.24
CA ASP A 133 6.43 2.73 15.67
C ASP A 133 4.95 2.52 15.99
N ARG A 134 4.07 3.29 15.36
CA ARG A 134 2.63 3.20 15.53
C ARG A 134 1.90 3.49 14.22
N MET A 135 0.84 2.75 13.96
CA MET A 135 -0.06 2.98 12.84
C MET A 135 -1.51 2.96 13.33
N LEU A 136 -2.29 3.95 12.92
CA LEU A 136 -3.66 4.12 13.34
C LEU A 136 -4.56 4.35 12.12
N PHE A 137 -5.56 3.50 11.98
CA PHE A 137 -6.55 3.55 10.90
C PHE A 137 -7.88 4.08 11.45
N ARG A 138 -8.48 5.11 10.86
CA ARG A 138 -9.72 5.76 11.30
C ARG A 138 -10.54 6.30 10.13
N PRO A 139 -11.85 6.57 10.32
CA PRO A 139 -12.84 5.62 10.83
C PRO A 139 -13.15 4.55 9.77
N GLU A 140 -14.04 3.61 10.10
CA GLU A 140 -14.53 2.59 9.14
C GLU A 140 -13.41 1.82 8.46
N SER A 141 -12.40 1.42 9.25
CA SER A 141 -11.32 0.61 8.71
C SER A 141 -11.78 -0.82 8.47
N SER A 142 -11.53 -1.32 7.27
CA SER A 142 -11.64 -2.73 6.91
C SER A 142 -10.28 -3.28 6.52
N GLY A 143 -9.99 -4.51 6.91
CA GLY A 143 -8.71 -5.11 6.59
C GLY A 143 -8.83 -6.63 6.44
N THR A 144 -8.05 -7.17 5.52
CA THR A 144 -7.94 -8.62 5.29
C THR A 144 -6.48 -9.02 5.31
N VAL A 145 -6.16 -10.03 6.10
CA VAL A 145 -4.84 -10.65 6.11
C VAL A 145 -4.93 -12.02 5.44
N THR A 146 -4.16 -12.23 4.39
CA THR A 146 -4.18 -13.44 3.60
C THR A 146 -2.78 -14.07 3.58
N PRO A 147 -2.64 -15.38 3.84
CA PRO A 147 -1.38 -16.08 3.61
C PRO A 147 -0.92 -15.95 2.15
N LEU A 148 0.36 -15.69 1.90
CA LEU A 148 0.89 -15.43 0.55
C LEU A 148 0.58 -16.58 -0.43
N TYR A 149 0.65 -17.83 0.03
CA TYR A 149 0.36 -19.00 -0.81
C TYR A 149 -1.11 -19.16 -1.22
N LEU A 150 -2.03 -18.41 -0.58
CA LEU A 150 -3.46 -18.33 -0.93
C LEU A 150 -3.83 -17.02 -1.60
N ALA A 151 -2.93 -16.06 -1.60
CA ALA A 151 -3.20 -14.73 -2.12
C ALA A 151 -3.32 -14.76 -3.65
N ARG A 152 -4.38 -14.16 -4.18
CA ARG A 152 -4.57 -13.97 -5.63
C ARG A 152 -3.77 -12.76 -6.09
N LYS A 153 -3.35 -12.75 -7.35
CA LYS A 153 -2.55 -11.66 -7.95
C LYS A 153 -3.16 -10.26 -7.79
N ASN A 154 -4.48 -10.15 -7.76
CA ASN A 154 -5.16 -8.87 -7.56
C ASN A 154 -5.01 -8.30 -6.13
N LEU A 155 -4.56 -9.08 -5.17
CA LEU A 155 -4.30 -8.61 -3.80
C LEU A 155 -2.90 -8.03 -3.62
N PHE A 156 -2.00 -8.19 -4.60
CA PHE A 156 -0.61 -7.73 -4.51
C PHE A 156 -0.43 -6.28 -4.94
N TYR A 157 -1.37 -5.71 -5.70
CA TYR A 157 -1.20 -4.38 -6.26
C TYR A 157 -2.46 -3.54 -6.10
N LEU A 158 -2.30 -2.31 -5.61
CA LEU A 158 -3.35 -1.31 -5.63
C LEU A 158 -3.66 -0.86 -7.07
N PRO A 159 -4.88 -0.41 -7.37
CA PRO A 159 -5.29 -0.05 -8.74
C PRO A 159 -4.39 0.98 -9.43
N ALA A 160 -3.79 1.91 -8.65
CA ALA A 160 -2.92 2.95 -9.16
C ALA A 160 -1.43 2.58 -9.12
N PHE A 161 -1.08 1.35 -8.75
CA PHE A 161 0.31 0.93 -8.62
C PHE A 161 1.07 1.07 -9.95
N ARG A 162 2.22 1.72 -9.87
CA ARG A 162 3.23 1.83 -10.92
C ARG A 162 4.61 1.77 -10.29
N TRP A 163 5.55 1.13 -10.95
CA TRP A 163 6.93 1.10 -10.52
C TRP A 163 7.81 1.75 -11.59
N PHE A 164 8.42 2.89 -11.24
CA PHE A 164 9.13 3.76 -12.17
C PHE A 164 10.66 3.64 -12.06
N GLU A 165 11.18 2.55 -11.54
CA GLU A 165 12.62 2.36 -11.37
C GLU A 165 13.44 2.56 -12.66
N PRO A 166 12.98 2.16 -13.86
CA PRO A 166 13.70 2.46 -15.09
C PRO A 166 13.90 3.95 -15.38
N LEU A 167 13.12 4.81 -14.74
CA LEU A 167 13.21 6.27 -14.86
C LEU A 167 14.13 6.91 -13.82
N LYS A 168 14.52 6.17 -12.78
CA LYS A 168 15.31 6.65 -11.66
C LYS A 168 16.71 7.03 -12.15
N PRO A 169 17.18 8.28 -11.92
CA PRO A 169 18.57 8.65 -12.21
C PRO A 169 19.51 7.82 -11.33
N THR A 170 20.51 7.20 -11.94
CA THR A 170 21.52 6.38 -11.25
C THR A 170 22.82 7.14 -11.00
N SER A 171 23.03 8.24 -11.74
CA SER A 171 24.21 9.10 -11.61
C SER A 171 23.85 10.58 -11.81
N PRO A 172 24.73 11.52 -11.41
CA PRO A 172 24.52 12.94 -11.69
C PRO A 172 24.39 13.26 -13.19
N GLU A 173 25.05 12.49 -14.06
CA GLU A 173 25.01 12.66 -15.51
C GLU A 173 23.66 12.27 -16.09
N ASP A 174 22.99 11.30 -15.50
CA ASP A 174 21.66 10.82 -15.93
C ASP A 174 20.57 11.89 -15.83
N VAL A 175 20.81 12.95 -15.05
CA VAL A 175 19.88 14.08 -14.95
C VAL A 175 19.64 14.73 -16.32
N PHE A 176 20.62 14.65 -17.23
CA PHE A 176 20.57 15.22 -18.57
C PHE A 176 20.08 14.24 -19.63
N ASN A 177 20.04 12.95 -19.30
CA ASN A 177 19.64 11.89 -20.24
C ASN A 177 18.12 11.67 -20.18
N VAL A 178 17.38 12.31 -21.07
CA VAL A 178 15.94 12.07 -21.22
C VAL A 178 15.72 11.29 -22.52
N SER A 179 15.38 10.01 -22.41
CA SER A 179 14.92 9.23 -23.57
C SER A 179 13.41 9.32 -23.75
N TYR A 180 12.95 9.26 -25.00
CA TYR A 180 11.51 9.21 -25.31
C TYR A 180 10.84 7.96 -24.72
N GLU A 181 11.55 6.86 -24.63
CA GLU A 181 11.07 5.62 -24.03
C GLU A 181 10.65 5.82 -22.57
N MET A 182 11.37 6.67 -21.83
CA MET A 182 11.03 7.02 -20.45
C MET A 182 9.71 7.78 -20.35
N LEU A 183 9.46 8.69 -21.27
CA LEU A 183 8.18 9.43 -21.31
C LEU A 183 6.99 8.52 -21.65
N GLU A 184 7.21 7.51 -22.47
CA GLU A 184 6.16 6.53 -22.80
C GLU A 184 5.82 5.64 -21.59
N LEU A 185 6.80 5.26 -20.77
CA LEU A 185 6.55 4.50 -19.53
C LEU A 185 5.63 5.25 -18.55
N MET A 186 5.74 6.58 -18.50
CA MET A 186 4.84 7.40 -17.66
C MET A 186 3.40 7.41 -18.17
N LYS A 187 3.20 7.22 -19.47
CA LYS A 187 1.86 7.18 -20.09
C LYS A 187 1.22 5.81 -20.00
N GLU A 188 1.97 4.76 -19.69
CA GLU A 188 1.43 3.43 -19.55
C GLU A 188 0.38 3.35 -18.43
N PRO A 189 -0.71 2.57 -18.62
CA PRO A 189 -1.72 2.43 -17.58
C PRO A 189 -1.15 1.79 -16.31
N PRO A 190 -1.71 2.09 -15.13
CA PRO A 190 -1.29 1.48 -13.88
C PRO A 190 -1.31 -0.05 -13.94
N PHE A 191 -0.41 -0.70 -13.23
CA PHE A 191 -0.24 -2.15 -13.25
C PHE A 191 -1.54 -2.90 -12.92
N GLY A 192 -2.28 -2.44 -11.91
CA GLY A 192 -3.58 -3.02 -11.53
C GLY A 192 -4.64 -2.95 -12.64
N SER A 193 -4.61 -1.92 -13.51
CA SER A 193 -5.52 -1.81 -14.64
C SER A 193 -5.18 -2.75 -15.80
N ARG A 194 -3.89 -3.15 -15.93
CA ARG A 194 -3.44 -4.15 -16.91
C ARG A 194 -3.91 -5.55 -16.55
N GLN A 195 -3.90 -5.91 -15.26
CA GLN A 195 -4.36 -7.22 -14.80
C GLN A 195 -5.85 -7.44 -15.08
N GLY A 196 -6.70 -6.43 -14.87
CA GLY A 196 -8.11 -6.50 -15.22
C GLY A 196 -8.37 -6.62 -16.74
N ARG A 197 -7.48 -6.06 -17.56
CA ARG A 197 -7.61 -6.12 -19.02
C ARG A 197 -7.15 -7.45 -19.62
N THR A 198 -6.17 -8.14 -18.99
CA THR A 198 -5.71 -9.44 -19.46
C THR A 198 -6.71 -10.56 -19.17
N GLU A 199 -7.50 -10.45 -18.12
CA GLU A 199 -8.60 -11.40 -17.87
C GLU A 199 -9.78 -11.23 -18.83
N THR A 200 -9.99 -10.01 -19.36
CA THR A 200 -11.02 -9.74 -20.38
C THR A 200 -10.55 -9.99 -21.82
N LEU A 201 -9.26 -10.16 -22.06
CA LEU A 201 -8.65 -10.39 -23.37
C LEU A 201 -8.28 -11.85 -23.62
N ASN A 202 -8.97 -12.80 -22.99
CA ASN A 202 -8.94 -14.16 -23.48
C ASN A 202 -10.15 -14.40 -24.39
N PRO A 203 -10.12 -13.90 -25.65
CA PRO A 203 -11.13 -14.22 -26.60
C PRO A 203 -10.71 -15.46 -27.33
N ARG A 204 -11.59 -16.41 -27.32
CA ARG A 204 -11.87 -17.19 -28.50
C ARG A 204 -10.65 -17.48 -29.37
N THR A 205 -9.91 -18.47 -29.01
CA THR A 205 -9.23 -19.24 -30.03
C THR A 205 -10.32 -19.84 -30.91
N SER A 206 -10.46 -19.28 -32.07
CA SER A 206 -11.29 -19.78 -33.13
C SER A 206 -10.93 -21.23 -33.44
N ALA A 207 -11.77 -22.15 -33.02
CA ALA A 207 -11.78 -23.49 -33.59
C ALA A 207 -12.62 -23.48 -34.84
N PRO A 208 -12.18 -24.17 -35.92
CA PRO A 208 -12.93 -24.19 -37.17
C PRO A 208 -14.19 -25.05 -37.04
N ALA A 209 -15.18 -24.59 -37.75
CA ALA A 209 -16.48 -25.24 -37.88
C ALA A 209 -16.39 -26.67 -38.41
N SER A 210 -17.08 -27.56 -37.74
CA SER A 210 -17.75 -28.69 -38.43
C SER A 210 -18.96 -29.11 -37.61
N ALA A 211 -20.13 -28.77 -38.11
CA ALA A 211 -21.37 -29.46 -37.76
C ALA A 211 -21.41 -30.83 -38.47
N PRO A 212 -22.17 -31.84 -37.98
CA PRO A 212 -23.58 -31.85 -38.25
C PRO A 212 -24.53 -32.50 -37.21
N LYS A 213 -25.76 -32.01 -37.22
CA LYS A 213 -27.06 -32.69 -37.26
C LYS A 213 -27.60 -33.46 -36.03
N ALA A 214 -28.62 -32.86 -35.49
CA ALA A 214 -29.91 -33.32 -34.96
C ALA A 214 -30.09 -34.72 -34.39
N ALA A 215 -30.62 -34.79 -33.16
CA ALA A 215 -31.78 -35.61 -32.76
C ALA A 215 -32.29 -35.14 -31.38
N GLU A 216 -33.52 -34.70 -31.31
CA GLU A 216 -34.42 -34.61 -30.13
C GLU A 216 -35.21 -35.90 -30.04
N PRO A 217 -36.12 -36.12 -29.02
CA PRO A 217 -36.03 -35.92 -27.56
C PRO A 217 -36.42 -37.19 -26.79
N ALA A 218 -36.21 -37.25 -25.50
CA ALA A 218 -36.99 -38.13 -24.62
C ALA A 218 -37.10 -37.58 -23.20
N THR A 219 -38.30 -37.29 -22.82
CA THR A 219 -38.95 -36.99 -21.58
C THR A 219 -38.70 -38.08 -20.50
N SER A 220 -38.43 -37.67 -19.28
CA SER A 220 -39.00 -38.26 -18.05
C SER A 220 -38.60 -37.52 -16.80
N GLU A 221 -39.55 -36.92 -16.15
CA GLU A 221 -39.68 -36.51 -14.76
C GLU A 221 -40.22 -37.67 -13.92
N PRO A 222 -40.41 -37.56 -12.58
CA PRO A 222 -39.48 -37.30 -11.47
C PRO A 222 -39.50 -38.45 -10.43
N GLU A 223 -38.56 -38.46 -9.49
CA GLU A 223 -38.79 -39.23 -8.26
C GLU A 223 -38.19 -38.51 -7.04
N ALA A 224 -39.00 -38.51 -5.98
CA ALA A 224 -38.88 -37.75 -4.75
C ALA A 224 -37.96 -38.39 -3.72
N ALA A 225 -37.35 -37.55 -2.94
CA ALA A 225 -36.83 -37.55 -1.58
C ALA A 225 -36.64 -38.93 -0.82
N PRO A 226 -35.70 -38.98 0.17
CA PRO A 226 -36.08 -38.52 1.51
C PRO A 226 -35.01 -37.72 2.30
N ALA A 227 -35.53 -36.95 3.25
CA ALA A 227 -34.84 -36.21 4.27
C ALA A 227 -34.03 -37.12 5.22
N THR A 228 -32.85 -36.65 5.61
CA THR A 228 -32.14 -37.19 6.76
C THR A 228 -31.60 -36.04 7.61
N GLU A 229 -32.00 -36.14 8.84
CA GLU A 229 -31.69 -35.42 10.05
C GLU A 229 -30.34 -34.70 10.16
N ALA A 230 -30.40 -33.51 10.77
CA ALA A 230 -29.28 -32.71 11.29
C ALA A 230 -28.78 -33.32 12.61
N PRO A 231 -27.50 -33.40 12.86
CA PRO A 231 -27.00 -33.62 14.21
C PRO A 231 -26.71 -32.28 14.92
N ALA A 232 -27.02 -32.30 16.24
CA ALA A 232 -26.96 -31.25 17.21
C ALA A 232 -25.61 -30.55 17.36
N ALA A 233 -25.67 -29.27 17.75
CA ALA A 233 -24.54 -28.46 18.16
C ALA A 233 -23.90 -28.98 19.46
N PRO A 234 -22.60 -28.90 19.64
CA PRO A 234 -21.97 -29.08 20.95
C PRO A 234 -21.94 -27.77 21.75
N GLU A 235 -22.23 -27.94 23.04
CA GLU A 235 -22.25 -26.95 24.13
C GLU A 235 -20.91 -26.19 24.25
N ALA A 236 -21.03 -24.93 24.66
CA ALA A 236 -19.93 -24.06 25.04
C ALA A 236 -19.33 -24.46 26.40
N PRO A 237 -18.01 -24.37 26.58
CA PRO A 237 -17.43 -24.54 27.91
C PRO A 237 -17.51 -23.24 28.75
N GLU A 238 -17.87 -23.44 30.02
CA GLU A 238 -17.97 -22.45 31.10
C GLU A 238 -16.67 -21.67 31.33
N ALA A 239 -16.83 -20.41 31.69
CA ALA A 239 -15.78 -19.50 32.16
C ALA A 239 -15.30 -19.89 33.57
N PRO A 240 -13.98 -19.83 33.85
CA PRO A 240 -13.49 -19.96 35.20
C PRO A 240 -13.59 -18.62 35.98
N ALA A 241 -13.95 -18.77 37.23
CA ALA A 241 -14.20 -17.75 38.22
C ALA A 241 -12.98 -16.89 38.57
N THR A 242 -13.25 -15.65 38.87
CA THR A 242 -12.40 -14.62 39.49
C THR A 242 -11.95 -15.05 40.90
N PRO A 243 -10.74 -14.87 41.31
CA PRO A 243 -10.40 -14.80 42.72
C PRO A 243 -10.35 -13.36 43.22
N GLU A 244 -10.92 -13.26 44.36
CA GLU A 244 -11.21 -12.20 45.30
C GLU A 244 -9.96 -11.42 45.77
N ALA A 245 -10.17 -10.15 46.06
CA ALA A 245 -9.21 -9.21 46.62
C ALA A 245 -8.73 -9.61 48.03
N ALA A 246 -7.45 -9.49 48.26
CA ALA A 246 -6.88 -9.42 49.62
C ALA A 246 -6.19 -8.08 49.83
N ASP A 247 -6.77 -7.34 50.72
CA ASP A 247 -6.31 -6.15 51.44
C ASP A 247 -5.03 -6.45 52.29
N ALA A 248 -4.02 -5.59 52.17
CA ALA A 248 -3.04 -5.38 53.27
C ALA A 248 -2.40 -4.01 53.16
N SER A 249 -2.88 -3.15 53.98
CA SER A 249 -2.43 -1.91 54.58
C SER A 249 -1.00 -1.97 55.16
N GLN A 250 -0.43 -0.76 55.28
CA GLN A 250 0.61 -0.24 56.20
C GLN A 250 2.05 -0.25 55.76
N ALA A 251 2.53 0.96 55.55
CA ALA A 251 3.23 1.84 56.48
C ALA A 251 4.78 1.79 56.32
N THR A 252 5.37 2.88 56.10
CA THR A 252 6.23 3.77 56.85
C THR A 252 7.40 4.31 55.99
N ALA A 253 7.48 5.62 55.94
CA ALA A 253 8.74 6.34 55.75
C ALA A 253 9.53 6.32 57.07
N PRO A 254 10.86 6.47 57.04
CA PRO A 254 11.46 7.74 57.38
C PRO A 254 12.73 8.07 56.55
N ASP A 255 12.95 9.32 56.20
CA ASP A 255 13.75 10.37 56.81
C ASP A 255 15.32 10.17 56.83
N LYS A 256 16.03 11.19 56.23
CA LYS A 256 17.40 11.65 56.41
C LYS A 256 18.56 10.74 55.94
N GLU A 257 19.40 11.25 55.07
CA GLU A 257 20.42 12.32 55.14
C GLU A 257 20.83 12.76 53.73
#